data_cd052b901c23d36758eb01b6c037e177
#
_entry.id   cd052b901c23d36758eb01b6c037e177
#
_cell.length_a   1.000
_cell.length_b   1.000
_cell.length_c   1.000
_cell.angle_alpha   90.00
_cell.angle_beta   90.00
_cell.angle_gamma   90.00
#
_symmetry.space_group_name_H-M   'P 1'
#
loop_
_entity.id
_entity.type
_entity.pdbx_description
1 polymer ?
#
loop_
_entity_poly.entity_id
_entity_poly.type
_entity_poly.pdbx_seq_one_letter_code
_entity_poly.pdbx_strand_id
1 'polypeptide(L)'
;MIKLIVASIVLIIFYPHLVFAQPQIFTTLRGGTDSIIWDGKWSYLQEWKPMSEDILRYNDGNELAVKTGHDRENLYVFLDFFTENQFRKFSDYGVVCAVANKTIESYPQKDDYCFLVSLGSHNPVTLQGGGDLAMTNHFMNIENDPDLIAVGGVSDNHDRYSYIPHSSYEFRIPIKIIGRSDIYGFYVATYDSQTKKVYSWPQNITNTEFPSIPSPSGWGELVSPDKSLPEFPYPAIMMLLSTMVIIYMSRRHICFNW
;
A
#
# COMPACT_ATOMS: atom_id res chain seq x y z
N MET A 1 51.68 3.45 0.23
CA MET A 1 50.67 2.50 0.71
C MET A 1 49.46 3.17 1.35
N ILE A 2 49.58 4.03 2.33
CA ILE A 2 48.44 4.68 3.04
C ILE A 2 47.48 5.43 2.08
N LYS A 3 48.02 6.15 1.06
CA LYS A 3 47.21 6.88 0.07
C LYS A 3 46.34 5.97 -0.78
N LEU A 4 46.77 4.75 -1.08
CA LEU A 4 45.99 3.76 -1.84
C LEU A 4 44.85 3.16 -0.98
N ILE A 5 45.11 2.93 0.29
CA ILE A 5 44.10 2.39 1.25
C ILE A 5 42.98 3.40 1.47
N VAL A 6 43.32 4.69 1.59
CA VAL A 6 42.31 5.74 1.75
C VAL A 6 41.43 5.87 0.50
N ALA A 7 42.02 5.80 -0.70
CA ALA A 7 41.26 5.82 -1.95
C ALA A 7 40.33 4.62 -2.09
N SER A 8 40.77 3.43 -1.68
CA SER A 8 39.94 2.22 -1.71
C SER A 8 38.75 2.28 -0.72
N ILE A 9 38.97 2.83 0.46
CA ILE A 9 37.92 3.00 1.47
C ILE A 9 36.86 4.02 0.98
N VAL A 10 37.30 5.12 0.35
CA VAL A 10 36.37 6.12 -0.21
C VAL A 10 35.55 5.52 -1.36
N LEU A 11 36.13 4.64 -2.19
CA LEU A 11 35.41 4.00 -3.28
C LEU A 11 34.32 3.02 -2.78
N ILE A 12 34.55 2.35 -1.66
CA ILE A 12 33.57 1.40 -1.06
C ILE A 12 32.39 2.16 -0.45
N ILE A 13 32.62 3.37 0.09
CA ILE A 13 31.53 4.19 0.69
C ILE A 13 30.62 4.79 -0.39
N PHE A 14 31.11 4.99 -1.61
CA PHE A 14 30.35 5.54 -2.73
C PHE A 14 29.78 4.50 -3.70
N TYR A 15 29.82 3.21 -3.38
CA TYR A 15 29.05 2.24 -4.16
C TYR A 15 27.57 2.48 -3.88
N PRO A 16 26.79 3.03 -4.83
CA PRO A 16 25.36 3.13 -4.66
C PRO A 16 24.83 1.69 -4.65
N HIS A 17 24.39 1.22 -3.52
CA HIS A 17 23.53 0.06 -3.50
C HIS A 17 22.29 0.47 -4.32
N LEU A 18 22.09 -0.15 -5.47
CA LEU A 18 20.84 -0.06 -6.21
C LEU A 18 19.77 -0.73 -5.35
N VAL A 19 19.26 0.03 -4.41
CA VAL A 19 18.03 -0.33 -3.69
C VAL A 19 16.91 -0.10 -4.70
N PHE A 20 16.36 -1.15 -5.25
CA PHE A 20 15.11 -1.06 -5.99
C PHE A 20 14.05 -0.61 -4.97
N ALA A 21 13.67 0.65 -5.06
CA ALA A 21 12.61 1.17 -4.24
C ALA A 21 11.32 0.40 -4.55
N GLN A 22 10.69 -0.17 -3.54
CA GLN A 22 9.38 -0.76 -3.69
C GLN A 22 8.38 0.34 -4.05
N PRO A 23 7.36 0.06 -4.87
CA PRO A 23 6.28 1.02 -5.08
C PRO A 23 5.66 1.40 -3.74
N GLN A 24 5.46 2.69 -3.51
CA GLN A 24 4.92 3.22 -2.25
C GLN A 24 3.72 4.11 -2.52
N ILE A 25 2.72 3.99 -1.67
CA ILE A 25 1.64 4.97 -1.50
C ILE A 25 1.58 5.39 -0.04
N PHE A 26 0.98 6.54 0.22
CA PHE A 26 0.94 7.11 1.56
C PHE A 26 -0.48 7.11 2.09
N THR A 27 -0.65 6.70 3.33
CA THR A 27 -1.91 6.85 4.06
C THR A 27 -1.83 8.03 5.01
N THR A 28 -2.96 8.64 5.33
CA THR A 28 -3.03 9.77 6.26
C THR A 28 -3.91 9.45 7.45
N LEU A 29 -3.63 10.13 8.58
CA LEU A 29 -4.53 10.09 9.71
C LEU A 29 -5.89 10.65 9.27
N ARG A 30 -6.94 9.88 9.48
CA ARG A 30 -8.30 10.32 9.17
C ARG A 30 -8.65 11.52 10.04
N GLY A 31 -8.61 12.71 9.45
CA GLY A 31 -9.07 13.93 10.08
C GLY A 31 -10.57 14.09 9.90
N GLY A 32 -11.29 14.32 11.01
CA GLY A 32 -12.71 14.63 10.96
C GLY A 32 -13.59 13.62 11.70
N THR A 33 -14.74 14.10 12.13
CA THR A 33 -15.76 13.35 12.88
C THR A 33 -16.83 12.76 11.98
N ASP A 34 -16.79 13.04 10.67
CA ASP A 34 -17.83 12.60 9.74
C ASP A 34 -17.77 11.09 9.54
N SER A 35 -18.89 10.44 9.72
CA SER A 35 -19.02 9.01 9.58
C SER A 35 -19.06 8.64 8.09
N ILE A 36 -18.29 7.64 7.69
CA ILE A 36 -18.43 7.01 6.38
C ILE A 36 -19.78 6.30 6.33
N ILE A 37 -20.53 6.48 5.24
CA ILE A 37 -21.73 5.71 4.94
C ILE A 37 -21.27 4.46 4.19
N TRP A 38 -21.37 3.30 4.83
CA TRP A 38 -20.93 2.04 4.24
C TRP A 38 -21.97 1.53 3.23
N ASP A 39 -21.99 2.14 2.04
CA ASP A 39 -22.91 1.80 0.95
C ASP A 39 -22.19 1.42 -0.36
N GLY A 40 -20.85 1.37 -0.31
CA GLY A 40 -20.01 0.96 -1.43
C GLY A 40 -19.78 2.06 -2.46
N LYS A 41 -20.00 3.33 -2.11
CA LYS A 41 -19.82 4.46 -3.02
C LYS A 41 -19.47 5.75 -2.27
N TRP A 42 -19.03 6.78 -2.98
CA TRP A 42 -18.83 8.11 -2.43
C TRP A 42 -20.15 8.87 -2.34
N SER A 43 -20.81 8.83 -1.19
CA SER A 43 -22.18 9.35 -1.04
C SER A 43 -22.27 10.84 -0.79
N TYR A 44 -21.23 11.48 -0.24
CA TYR A 44 -21.19 12.94 -0.04
C TYR A 44 -19.76 13.50 -0.04
N LEU A 45 -19.63 14.77 -0.38
CA LEU A 45 -18.36 15.43 -0.72
C LEU A 45 -17.24 15.26 0.33
N GLN A 46 -17.55 15.25 1.62
CA GLN A 46 -16.55 15.22 2.68
C GLN A 46 -16.16 13.80 3.11
N GLU A 47 -16.88 12.79 2.66
CA GLU A 47 -16.78 11.42 3.15
C GLU A 47 -15.37 10.83 3.05
N TRP A 48 -14.82 10.81 1.86
CA TRP A 48 -13.48 10.29 1.57
C TRP A 48 -12.44 11.39 1.29
N LYS A 49 -12.87 12.66 1.26
CA LYS A 49 -12.01 13.80 0.93
C LYS A 49 -10.80 13.98 1.86
N PRO A 50 -10.91 13.76 3.19
CA PRO A 50 -9.78 13.97 4.11
C PRO A 50 -8.66 12.93 3.98
N MET A 51 -8.89 11.85 3.25
CA MET A 51 -7.92 10.76 3.10
C MET A 51 -6.95 11.00 1.95
N SER A 52 -5.81 10.31 1.98
CA SER A 52 -4.84 10.33 0.87
C SER A 52 -5.50 9.84 -0.43
N GLU A 53 -4.92 10.21 -1.56
CA GLU A 53 -5.45 9.91 -2.87
C GLU A 53 -4.34 9.56 -3.84
N ASP A 54 -4.46 8.41 -4.50
CA ASP A 54 -3.60 7.98 -5.58
C ASP A 54 -4.45 7.57 -6.79
N ILE A 55 -4.22 8.19 -7.95
CA ILE A 55 -4.89 7.84 -9.21
C ILE A 55 -3.99 6.93 -10.03
N LEU A 56 -4.41 5.69 -10.15
CA LEU A 56 -3.71 4.67 -10.94
C LEU A 56 -4.20 4.70 -12.37
N ARG A 57 -3.28 4.87 -13.32
CA ARG A 57 -3.58 4.90 -14.75
C ARG A 57 -3.03 3.65 -15.41
N TYR A 58 -3.88 2.97 -16.17
CA TYR A 58 -3.54 1.74 -16.87
C TYR A 58 -3.36 1.95 -18.36
N ASN A 59 -2.61 1.06 -19.02
CA ASN A 59 -2.26 1.19 -20.43
C ASN A 59 -3.45 1.15 -21.39
N ASP A 60 -4.59 0.63 -20.95
CA ASP A 60 -5.83 0.56 -21.72
C ASP A 60 -6.74 1.79 -21.53
N GLY A 61 -6.26 2.80 -20.82
CA GLY A 61 -6.96 4.04 -20.56
C GLY A 61 -7.89 3.99 -19.35
N ASN A 62 -7.96 2.86 -18.64
CA ASN A 62 -8.71 2.77 -17.39
C ASN A 62 -7.97 3.47 -16.25
N GLU A 63 -8.73 4.00 -15.30
CA GLU A 63 -8.23 4.69 -14.13
C GLU A 63 -8.97 4.23 -12.86
N LEU A 64 -8.19 3.95 -11.81
CA LEU A 64 -8.68 3.55 -10.49
C LEU A 64 -8.18 4.58 -9.47
N ALA A 65 -9.09 5.22 -8.75
CA ALA A 65 -8.73 6.02 -7.59
C ALA A 65 -8.62 5.11 -6.36
N VAL A 66 -7.51 5.23 -5.65
CA VAL A 66 -7.26 4.56 -4.37
C VAL A 66 -7.17 5.62 -3.29
N LYS A 67 -8.07 5.59 -2.33
CA LYS A 67 -7.99 6.46 -1.17
C LYS A 67 -7.69 5.62 0.06
N THR A 68 -6.76 6.09 0.87
CA THR A 68 -6.41 5.43 2.11
C THR A 68 -6.36 6.41 3.27
N GLY A 69 -6.82 5.95 4.41
CA GLY A 69 -6.76 6.68 5.67
C GLY A 69 -6.70 5.71 6.83
N HIS A 70 -6.28 6.17 7.97
CA HIS A 70 -6.27 5.34 9.18
C HIS A 70 -6.69 6.15 10.40
N ASP A 71 -7.13 5.45 11.41
CA ASP A 71 -7.18 5.92 12.78
C ASP A 71 -6.35 4.97 13.67
N ARG A 72 -6.53 5.01 14.97
CA ARG A 72 -5.77 4.12 15.87
C ARG A 72 -6.21 2.67 15.80
N GLU A 73 -7.37 2.39 15.26
CA GLU A 73 -8.04 1.08 15.33
C GLU A 73 -8.24 0.46 13.95
N ASN A 74 -8.37 1.28 12.92
CA ASN A 74 -8.75 0.82 11.59
C ASN A 74 -7.90 1.44 10.48
N LEU A 75 -7.70 0.67 9.42
CA LEU A 75 -7.28 1.12 8.10
C LEU A 75 -8.55 1.24 7.23
N TYR A 76 -8.69 2.37 6.56
CA TYR A 76 -9.78 2.68 5.64
C TYR A 76 -9.24 2.68 4.22
N VAL A 77 -9.92 1.99 3.31
CA VAL A 77 -9.57 1.95 1.90
C VAL A 77 -10.82 2.13 1.05
N PHE A 78 -10.75 3.00 0.07
CA PHE A 78 -11.76 3.17 -0.96
C PHE A 78 -11.14 2.95 -2.33
N LEU A 79 -11.74 2.08 -3.10
CA LEU A 79 -11.36 1.77 -4.48
C LEU A 79 -12.48 2.25 -5.38
N ASP A 80 -12.19 3.18 -6.27
CA ASP A 80 -13.15 3.76 -7.18
C ASP A 80 -12.68 3.60 -8.63
N PHE A 81 -13.32 2.69 -9.35
CA PHE A 81 -12.96 2.39 -10.72
C PHE A 81 -13.77 3.25 -11.70
N PHE A 82 -13.57 4.55 -11.62
CA PHE A 82 -14.42 5.59 -12.20
C PHE A 82 -14.44 5.66 -13.73
N THR A 83 -13.61 4.92 -14.42
CA THR A 83 -13.65 4.79 -15.90
C THR A 83 -14.37 3.53 -16.37
N GLU A 84 -14.63 2.58 -15.46
CA GLU A 84 -15.39 1.40 -15.80
C GLU A 84 -16.89 1.74 -15.88
N ASN A 85 -17.49 1.52 -17.03
CA ASN A 85 -18.93 1.74 -17.26
C ASN A 85 -19.71 0.46 -17.57
N GLN A 86 -19.04 -0.69 -17.50
CA GLN A 86 -19.61 -2.02 -17.77
C GLN A 86 -19.27 -2.97 -16.62
N PHE A 87 -20.08 -2.95 -15.60
CA PHE A 87 -19.86 -3.71 -14.38
C PHE A 87 -20.90 -4.82 -14.21
N ARG A 88 -20.52 -5.88 -13.48
CA ARG A 88 -21.39 -7.03 -13.18
C ARG A 88 -21.49 -7.26 -11.68
N LYS A 89 -22.67 -7.02 -11.12
CA LYS A 89 -22.94 -7.33 -9.71
C LYS A 89 -22.65 -8.81 -9.42
N PHE A 90 -22.04 -9.04 -8.25
CA PHE A 90 -21.64 -10.36 -7.72
C PHE A 90 -20.52 -11.08 -8.48
N SER A 91 -20.08 -10.56 -9.62
CA SER A 91 -18.98 -11.13 -10.39
C SER A 91 -17.72 -10.27 -10.34
N ASP A 92 -17.89 -8.94 -10.36
CA ASP A 92 -16.81 -8.02 -10.14
C ASP A 92 -16.54 -7.89 -8.65
N TYR A 93 -15.30 -7.69 -8.26
CA TYR A 93 -14.91 -7.59 -6.85
C TYR A 93 -13.72 -6.66 -6.63
N GLY A 94 -13.67 -6.08 -5.43
CA GLY A 94 -12.53 -5.35 -4.91
C GLY A 94 -11.73 -6.22 -3.93
N VAL A 95 -10.41 -6.01 -3.92
CA VAL A 95 -9.46 -6.72 -3.04
C VAL A 95 -8.57 -5.71 -2.35
N VAL A 96 -8.33 -5.91 -1.06
CA VAL A 96 -7.31 -5.22 -0.28
C VAL A 96 -6.51 -6.24 0.50
N CYS A 97 -5.19 -6.27 0.33
CA CYS A 97 -4.30 -7.08 1.16
C CYS A 97 -3.39 -6.17 1.98
N ALA A 98 -3.16 -6.54 3.24
CA ALA A 98 -2.29 -5.78 4.13
C ALA A 98 -1.60 -6.69 5.16
N VAL A 99 -0.35 -6.36 5.49
CA VAL A 99 0.46 -7.01 6.53
C VAL A 99 1.41 -6.02 7.19
N ALA A 100 1.49 -6.04 8.52
CA ALA A 100 2.36 -5.12 9.27
C ALA A 100 3.86 -5.35 9.02
N ASN A 101 4.26 -6.58 8.77
CA ASN A 101 5.66 -6.98 8.60
C ASN A 101 5.81 -7.71 7.27
N LYS A 102 5.87 -6.93 6.19
CA LYS A 102 6.05 -7.51 4.85
C LYS A 102 7.30 -8.39 4.82
N THR A 103 7.12 -9.65 4.48
CA THR A 103 8.21 -10.59 4.25
C THR A 103 8.61 -10.61 2.77
N ILE A 104 9.82 -11.09 2.49
CA ILE A 104 10.29 -11.34 1.12
C ILE A 104 9.90 -12.74 0.63
N GLU A 105 9.14 -13.47 1.43
CA GLU A 105 8.72 -14.83 1.12
C GLU A 105 7.86 -14.87 -0.15
N SER A 106 8.04 -15.93 -0.91
CA SER A 106 7.31 -16.13 -2.16
C SER A 106 5.90 -16.68 -1.97
N TYR A 107 5.55 -17.12 -0.77
CA TYR A 107 4.19 -17.57 -0.43
C TYR A 107 3.63 -16.80 0.75
N PRO A 108 2.28 -16.67 0.81
CA PRO A 108 1.60 -16.02 1.91
C PRO A 108 1.85 -16.72 3.24
N GLN A 109 2.17 -15.94 4.25
CA GLN A 109 2.36 -16.38 5.63
C GLN A 109 1.07 -16.16 6.43
N LYS A 110 1.00 -16.69 7.64
CA LYS A 110 -0.20 -16.61 8.50
C LYS A 110 -0.58 -15.20 8.94
N ASP A 111 0.32 -14.25 8.83
CA ASP A 111 0.11 -12.84 9.10
C ASP A 111 -0.26 -12.01 7.84
N ASP A 112 -0.26 -12.65 6.66
CA ASP A 112 -0.74 -12.03 5.42
C ASP A 112 -2.26 -12.18 5.31
N TYR A 113 -2.96 -11.07 5.23
CA TYR A 113 -4.41 -11.04 5.10
C TYR A 113 -4.85 -10.33 3.85
N CYS A 114 -5.90 -10.86 3.21
CA CYS A 114 -6.60 -10.21 2.11
C CYS A 114 -8.10 -10.20 2.37
N PHE A 115 -8.73 -9.10 2.01
CA PHE A 115 -10.13 -8.84 2.20
C PHE A 115 -10.75 -8.59 0.83
N LEU A 116 -11.82 -9.33 0.52
CA LEU A 116 -12.52 -9.23 -0.75
C LEU A 116 -13.97 -8.89 -0.52
N VAL A 117 -14.55 -8.15 -1.44
CA VAL A 117 -15.99 -7.94 -1.49
C VAL A 117 -16.45 -7.86 -2.93
N SER A 118 -17.54 -8.57 -3.25
CA SER A 118 -18.16 -8.51 -4.59
C SER A 118 -18.99 -7.24 -4.74
N LEU A 119 -19.06 -6.75 -5.95
CA LEU A 119 -19.92 -5.62 -6.30
C LEU A 119 -21.39 -5.92 -5.96
N GLY A 120 -22.04 -5.00 -5.27
CA GLY A 120 -23.41 -5.16 -4.78
C GLY A 120 -23.56 -6.05 -3.55
N SER A 121 -22.45 -6.34 -2.86
CA SER A 121 -22.42 -7.15 -1.63
C SER A 121 -21.97 -6.33 -0.42
N HIS A 122 -22.49 -6.72 0.76
CA HIS A 122 -22.03 -6.27 2.07
C HIS A 122 -21.36 -7.40 2.86
N ASN A 123 -21.06 -8.53 2.19
CA ASN A 123 -20.50 -9.71 2.81
C ASN A 123 -19.03 -9.89 2.36
N PRO A 124 -18.05 -9.42 3.15
CA PRO A 124 -16.66 -9.63 2.85
C PRO A 124 -16.26 -11.10 2.96
N VAL A 125 -15.16 -11.44 2.31
CA VAL A 125 -14.42 -12.68 2.48
C VAL A 125 -13.05 -12.35 2.99
N THR A 126 -12.65 -12.94 4.11
CA THR A 126 -11.29 -12.81 4.65
C THR A 126 -10.46 -14.02 4.26
N LEU A 127 -9.34 -13.77 3.61
CA LEU A 127 -8.34 -14.75 3.28
C LEU A 127 -7.11 -14.56 4.17
N GLN A 128 -6.60 -15.65 4.73
CA GLN A 128 -5.36 -15.70 5.49
C GLN A 128 -4.35 -16.58 4.79
N GLY A 129 -3.11 -16.17 4.75
CA GLY A 129 -2.01 -16.97 4.21
C GLY A 129 -1.63 -18.15 5.10
N GLY A 130 -0.63 -18.91 4.68
CA GLY A 130 -0.15 -20.11 5.40
C GLY A 130 -1.03 -21.33 5.17
N GLY A 131 -1.88 -21.32 4.14
CA GLY A 131 -2.63 -22.48 3.69
C GLY A 131 -1.74 -23.56 3.06
N ASP A 132 -2.30 -24.78 2.92
CA ASP A 132 -1.61 -25.88 2.26
C ASP A 132 -1.32 -25.58 0.78
N LEU A 133 -0.29 -26.24 0.24
CA LEU A 133 0.12 -26.15 -1.17
C LEU A 133 -1.01 -26.47 -2.16
N ALA A 134 -2.02 -27.23 -1.72
CA ALA A 134 -3.19 -27.56 -2.53
C ALA A 134 -4.25 -26.44 -2.61
N MET A 135 -4.11 -25.37 -1.79
CA MET A 135 -5.04 -24.23 -1.80
C MET A 135 -4.57 -23.19 -2.78
N THR A 136 -5.52 -22.54 -3.45
CA THR A 136 -5.24 -21.48 -4.42
C THR A 136 -4.37 -20.41 -3.82
N ASN A 137 -3.16 -20.27 -4.34
CA ASN A 137 -2.16 -19.30 -3.89
C ASN A 137 -1.81 -19.37 -2.40
N HIS A 138 -2.01 -20.49 -1.71
CA HIS A 138 -1.74 -20.71 -0.28
C HIS A 138 -2.57 -19.82 0.66
N PHE A 139 -3.64 -19.21 0.19
CA PHE A 139 -4.62 -18.52 1.01
C PHE A 139 -5.76 -19.46 1.39
N MET A 140 -6.22 -19.36 2.63
CA MET A 140 -7.40 -20.04 3.13
C MET A 140 -8.48 -19.03 3.52
N ASN A 141 -9.74 -19.37 3.26
CA ASN A 141 -10.87 -18.60 3.74
C ASN A 141 -11.03 -18.83 5.25
N ILE A 142 -11.12 -17.74 6.01
CA ILE A 142 -11.37 -17.77 7.45
C ILE A 142 -12.62 -16.98 7.81
N GLU A 143 -13.09 -17.14 9.05
CA GLU A 143 -14.21 -16.35 9.57
C GLU A 143 -13.85 -14.87 9.63
N ASN A 144 -14.79 -14.01 9.23
CA ASN A 144 -14.60 -12.58 9.26
C ASN A 144 -14.58 -12.06 10.71
N ASP A 145 -13.69 -11.12 10.99
CA ASP A 145 -13.76 -10.35 12.22
C ASP A 145 -15.06 -9.51 12.23
N PRO A 146 -15.80 -9.45 13.36
CA PRO A 146 -17.05 -8.71 13.43
C PRO A 146 -16.92 -7.19 13.19
N ASP A 147 -15.72 -6.63 13.38
CA ASP A 147 -15.46 -5.21 13.15
C ASP A 147 -15.01 -4.93 11.70
N LEU A 148 -14.77 -5.96 10.88
CA LEU A 148 -14.48 -5.80 9.46
C LEU A 148 -15.73 -5.33 8.72
N ILE A 149 -15.60 -4.24 7.96
CA ILE A 149 -16.61 -3.82 7.00
C ILE A 149 -15.97 -3.83 5.62
N ALA A 150 -16.63 -4.44 4.64
CA ALA A 150 -16.33 -4.26 3.25
C ALA A 150 -17.64 -4.29 2.43
N VAL A 151 -17.80 -3.30 1.57
CA VAL A 151 -19.00 -3.09 0.77
C VAL A 151 -18.62 -2.77 -0.65
N GLY A 152 -19.24 -3.48 -1.61
CA GLY A 152 -19.13 -3.16 -3.03
C GLY A 152 -20.42 -2.52 -3.52
N GLY A 153 -20.32 -1.35 -4.15
CA GLY A 153 -21.45 -0.57 -4.64
C GLY A 153 -21.25 -0.09 -6.07
N VAL A 154 -22.32 0.46 -6.61
CA VAL A 154 -22.27 1.19 -7.88
C VAL A 154 -22.41 2.66 -7.56
N SER A 155 -21.46 3.46 -8.02
CA SER A 155 -21.46 4.91 -7.84
C SER A 155 -22.68 5.58 -8.48
N ASP A 156 -22.92 6.80 -8.12
CA ASP A 156 -23.99 7.62 -8.69
C ASP A 156 -23.48 9.03 -9.06
N ASN A 157 -24.37 9.94 -9.39
CA ASN A 157 -24.04 11.29 -9.81
C ASN A 157 -23.48 12.21 -8.69
N HIS A 158 -23.34 11.72 -7.47
CA HIS A 158 -22.67 12.43 -6.36
C HIS A 158 -21.19 12.10 -6.28
N ASP A 159 -20.75 11.11 -7.06
CA ASP A 159 -19.36 10.72 -7.12
C ASP A 159 -18.47 11.88 -7.60
N ARG A 160 -17.25 11.93 -7.02
CA ARG A 160 -16.32 13.02 -7.29
C ARG A 160 -15.60 12.91 -8.63
N TYR A 161 -15.35 11.68 -9.10
CA TYR A 161 -14.52 11.45 -10.28
C TYR A 161 -15.34 11.31 -11.54
N SER A 162 -16.55 10.75 -11.44
CA SER A 162 -17.40 10.51 -12.61
C SER A 162 -18.88 10.53 -12.25
N TYR A 163 -19.68 11.22 -13.07
CA TYR A 163 -21.14 11.18 -12.99
C TYR A 163 -21.75 9.94 -13.65
N ILE A 164 -20.92 9.14 -14.33
CA ILE A 164 -21.34 7.88 -14.95
C ILE A 164 -21.22 6.78 -13.89
N PRO A 165 -22.29 6.00 -13.66
CA PRO A 165 -22.23 4.88 -12.72
C PRO A 165 -21.09 3.91 -13.04
N HIS A 166 -20.32 3.54 -12.03
CA HIS A 166 -19.17 2.65 -12.12
C HIS A 166 -19.02 1.84 -10.83
N SER A 167 -18.11 0.86 -10.82
CA SER A 167 -17.88 0.02 -9.65
C SER A 167 -17.01 0.74 -8.61
N SER A 168 -17.37 0.61 -7.33
CA SER A 168 -16.58 1.11 -6.21
C SER A 168 -16.68 0.21 -4.98
N TYR A 169 -15.66 0.27 -4.12
CA TYR A 169 -15.52 -0.65 -2.98
C TYR A 169 -14.96 0.08 -1.77
N GLU A 170 -15.58 -0.13 -0.63
CA GLU A 170 -15.22 0.47 0.65
C GLU A 170 -14.76 -0.60 1.63
N PHE A 171 -13.68 -0.33 2.35
CA PHE A 171 -13.14 -1.22 3.37
C PHE A 171 -12.82 -0.46 4.65
N ARG A 172 -13.24 -1.02 5.79
CA ARG A 172 -12.74 -0.72 7.13
C ARG A 172 -12.10 -1.97 7.68
N ILE A 173 -10.79 -1.99 7.77
CA ILE A 173 -9.99 -3.15 8.18
C ILE A 173 -9.46 -2.89 9.58
N PRO A 174 -9.86 -3.68 10.60
CA PRO A 174 -9.34 -3.54 11.94
C PRO A 174 -7.83 -3.80 12.00
N ILE A 175 -7.06 -2.86 12.56
CA ILE A 175 -5.60 -2.98 12.69
C ILE A 175 -5.20 -4.19 13.57
N LYS A 176 -6.08 -4.63 14.48
CA LYS A 176 -5.84 -5.83 15.28
C LYS A 176 -5.67 -7.11 14.44
N ILE A 177 -6.20 -7.16 13.20
CA ILE A 177 -6.07 -8.31 12.29
C ILE A 177 -4.71 -8.26 11.59
N ILE A 178 -4.38 -7.13 10.97
CA ILE A 178 -3.20 -6.97 10.10
C ILE A 178 -1.92 -6.61 10.88
N GLY A 179 -2.05 -6.37 12.20
CA GLY A 179 -0.96 -5.88 13.03
C GLY A 179 -0.74 -4.37 12.92
N ARG A 180 -0.01 -3.80 13.87
CA ARG A 180 0.31 -2.37 13.91
C ARG A 180 1.70 -2.12 13.33
N SER A 181 1.78 -1.23 12.35
CA SER A 181 3.04 -0.83 11.71
C SER A 181 2.94 0.60 11.17
N ASP A 182 4.08 1.21 10.89
CA ASP A 182 4.17 2.46 10.14
C ASP A 182 4.36 2.21 8.63
N ILE A 183 4.74 0.98 8.27
CA ILE A 183 4.87 0.52 6.89
C ILE A 183 4.19 -0.84 6.78
N TYR A 184 3.19 -0.92 5.93
CA TYR A 184 2.49 -2.17 5.61
C TYR A 184 2.92 -2.69 4.25
N GLY A 185 3.11 -4.00 4.11
CA GLY A 185 2.98 -4.63 2.81
C GLY A 185 1.54 -4.45 2.33
N PHE A 186 1.34 -3.95 1.12
CA PHE A 186 0.01 -3.53 0.68
C PHE A 186 -0.23 -3.85 -0.79
N TYR A 187 -1.40 -4.38 -1.07
CA TYR A 187 -1.88 -4.66 -2.41
C TYR A 187 -3.37 -4.33 -2.50
N VAL A 188 -3.77 -3.68 -3.58
CA VAL A 188 -5.17 -3.45 -3.90
C VAL A 188 -5.45 -3.82 -5.34
N ALA A 189 -6.66 -4.29 -5.62
CA ALA A 189 -7.10 -4.58 -6.97
C ALA A 189 -8.61 -4.49 -7.11
N THR A 190 -9.06 -4.22 -8.34
CA THR A 190 -10.41 -4.46 -8.81
C THR A 190 -10.38 -5.47 -9.95
N TYR A 191 -11.31 -6.38 -9.96
CA TYR A 191 -11.49 -7.37 -11.01
C TYR A 191 -12.74 -7.06 -11.83
N ASP A 192 -12.56 -6.89 -13.12
CA ASP A 192 -13.62 -6.79 -14.12
C ASP A 192 -13.87 -8.17 -14.73
N SER A 193 -15.00 -8.77 -14.41
CA SER A 193 -15.38 -10.10 -14.88
C SER A 193 -15.76 -10.13 -16.35
N GLN A 194 -16.11 -8.99 -16.94
CA GLN A 194 -16.46 -8.91 -18.35
C GLN A 194 -15.25 -9.02 -19.26
N THR A 195 -14.19 -8.27 -18.93
CA THR A 195 -12.92 -8.29 -19.67
C THR A 195 -11.94 -9.33 -19.11
N LYS A 196 -12.24 -9.90 -17.94
CA LYS A 196 -11.37 -10.81 -17.17
C LYS A 196 -10.02 -10.17 -16.83
N LYS A 197 -10.03 -8.88 -16.61
CA LYS A 197 -8.83 -8.12 -16.24
C LYS A 197 -8.79 -7.77 -14.76
N VAL A 198 -7.59 -7.68 -14.25
CA VAL A 198 -7.28 -7.18 -12.91
C VAL A 198 -6.60 -5.83 -13.03
N TYR A 199 -7.12 -4.85 -12.35
CA TYR A 199 -6.55 -3.51 -12.24
C TYR A 199 -6.01 -3.35 -10.82
N SER A 200 -4.69 -3.39 -10.68
CA SER A 200 -4.05 -3.50 -9.37
C SER A 200 -3.01 -2.44 -9.10
N TRP A 201 -2.73 -2.25 -7.83
CA TRP A 201 -1.51 -1.62 -7.35
C TRP A 201 -0.80 -2.56 -6.34
N PRO A 202 0.51 -2.82 -6.52
CA PRO A 202 1.36 -2.39 -7.64
C PRO A 202 0.86 -2.90 -8.99
N GLN A 203 1.17 -2.13 -10.05
CA GLN A 203 0.82 -2.50 -11.41
C GLN A 203 1.76 -3.60 -11.95
N ASN A 204 1.33 -4.26 -13.02
CA ASN A 204 2.10 -5.27 -13.74
C ASN A 204 2.39 -6.56 -12.95
N ILE A 205 1.61 -6.83 -11.93
CA ILE A 205 1.64 -8.10 -11.24
C ILE A 205 0.66 -9.03 -11.93
N THR A 206 1.18 -10.05 -12.59
CA THR A 206 0.35 -11.04 -13.28
C THR A 206 -0.02 -12.15 -12.32
N ASN A 207 -1.25 -12.16 -11.87
CA ASN A 207 -1.89 -13.35 -11.34
C ASN A 207 -3.29 -13.44 -11.94
N THR A 208 -3.52 -14.45 -12.75
CA THR A 208 -4.79 -14.66 -13.48
C THR A 208 -5.75 -15.61 -12.76
N GLU A 209 -5.28 -16.31 -11.74
CA GLU A 209 -6.11 -17.22 -10.96
C GLU A 209 -6.90 -16.46 -9.90
N PHE A 210 -8.19 -16.80 -9.78
CA PHE A 210 -9.02 -16.28 -8.69
C PHE A 210 -8.40 -16.65 -7.33
N PRO A 211 -8.28 -15.75 -6.39
CA PRO A 211 -8.80 -14.36 -6.32
C PRO A 211 -7.88 -13.27 -6.89
N SER A 212 -6.94 -13.61 -7.76
CA SER A 212 -6.02 -12.68 -8.44
C SER A 212 -5.09 -11.92 -7.48
N ILE A 213 -4.69 -12.58 -6.40
CA ILE A 213 -3.79 -12.05 -5.39
C ILE A 213 -2.37 -12.54 -5.68
N PRO A 214 -1.40 -11.65 -5.89
CA PRO A 214 0.00 -12.04 -6.09
C PRO A 214 0.64 -12.47 -4.77
N SER A 215 1.81 -13.10 -4.89
CA SER A 215 2.68 -13.36 -3.73
C SER A 215 2.98 -12.06 -2.95
N PRO A 216 3.04 -12.09 -1.61
CA PRO A 216 3.33 -10.92 -0.78
C PRO A 216 4.66 -10.21 -1.13
N SER A 217 5.64 -10.94 -1.65
CA SER A 217 6.89 -10.36 -2.16
C SER A 217 6.66 -9.32 -3.27
N GLY A 218 5.57 -9.45 -4.04
CA GLY A 218 5.17 -8.53 -5.08
C GLY A 218 4.32 -7.34 -4.61
N TRP A 219 3.89 -7.32 -3.34
CA TRP A 219 3.10 -6.19 -2.82
C TRP A 219 3.97 -4.94 -2.71
N GLY A 220 3.35 -3.77 -2.78
CA GLY A 220 3.98 -2.50 -2.52
C GLY A 220 4.01 -2.19 -1.01
N GLU A 221 4.24 -0.94 -0.69
CA GLU A 221 4.28 -0.44 0.68
C GLU A 221 3.27 0.68 0.88
N LEU A 222 2.41 0.55 1.90
CA LEU A 222 1.56 1.62 2.39
C LEU A 222 2.25 2.25 3.60
N VAL A 223 2.63 3.52 3.47
CA VAL A 223 3.41 4.24 4.47
C VAL A 223 2.52 5.23 5.22
N SER A 224 2.56 5.18 6.55
CA SER A 224 1.91 6.15 7.43
C SER A 224 2.94 7.16 7.95
N PRO A 225 3.04 8.37 7.37
CA PRO A 225 4.01 9.37 7.77
C PRO A 225 3.70 10.00 9.14
N ASP A 226 2.50 9.78 9.68
CA ASP A 226 2.03 10.43 10.90
C ASP A 226 2.70 9.90 12.18
N LYS A 227 3.48 8.82 12.09
CA LYS A 227 4.07 8.19 13.28
C LYS A 227 5.54 8.38 13.47
N SER A 228 6.26 8.69 12.45
CA SER A 228 7.63 9.17 12.58
C SER A 228 8.08 9.72 11.24
N LEU A 229 8.54 10.95 11.22
CA LEU A 229 9.70 11.21 10.39
C LEU A 229 10.73 10.19 10.87
N PRO A 230 11.23 9.27 10.03
CA PRO A 230 12.33 8.45 10.44
C PRO A 230 13.41 9.44 10.90
N GLU A 231 13.64 9.51 12.20
CA GLU A 231 14.83 10.14 12.71
C GLU A 231 15.96 9.26 12.19
N PHE A 232 16.43 9.59 11.00
CA PHE A 232 17.62 8.98 10.48
C PHE A 232 18.75 9.39 11.44
N PRO A 233 19.24 8.51 12.30
CA PRO A 233 20.42 8.82 13.11
C PRO A 233 21.63 9.06 12.20
N TYR A 234 21.56 8.60 10.96
CA TYR A 234 22.61 8.73 9.96
C TYR A 234 22.95 10.16 9.53
N PRO A 235 22.02 11.11 9.31
CA PRO A 235 22.41 12.50 9.00
C PRO A 235 23.19 13.15 10.12
N ALA A 236 22.81 12.93 11.37
CA ALA A 236 23.55 13.49 12.52
C ALA A 236 24.94 12.86 12.63
N ILE A 237 25.08 11.56 12.43
CA ILE A 237 26.37 10.85 12.41
C ILE A 237 27.20 11.30 11.20
N MET A 238 26.62 11.45 10.03
CA MET A 238 27.32 11.94 8.85
C MET A 238 27.76 13.41 9.00
N MET A 239 26.95 14.28 9.60
CA MET A 239 27.36 15.63 9.96
C MET A 239 28.51 15.63 10.95
N LEU A 240 28.48 14.81 11.98
CA LEU A 240 29.56 14.68 12.95
C LEU A 240 30.85 14.17 12.30
N LEU A 241 30.76 13.17 11.46
CA LEU A 241 31.93 12.63 10.72
C LEU A 241 32.49 13.67 9.75
N SER A 242 31.68 14.39 9.00
CA SER A 242 32.13 15.43 8.07
C SER A 242 32.76 16.60 8.82
N THR A 243 32.22 17.03 9.94
CA THR A 243 32.82 18.10 10.78
C THR A 243 34.13 17.63 11.39
N MET A 244 34.27 16.39 11.85
CA MET A 244 35.53 15.84 12.33
C MET A 244 36.61 15.82 11.25
N VAL A 245 36.25 15.42 10.02
CA VAL A 245 37.19 15.44 8.88
C VAL A 245 37.64 16.85 8.55
N ILE A 246 36.72 17.82 8.55
CA ILE A 246 37.06 19.23 8.28
C ILE A 246 38.00 19.77 9.38
N ILE A 247 37.70 19.50 10.65
CA ILE A 247 38.56 19.91 11.78
C ILE A 247 39.96 19.27 11.70
N TYR A 248 40.01 18.00 11.36
CA TYR A 248 41.28 17.28 11.19
C TYR A 248 42.11 17.83 10.02
N MET A 249 41.48 18.13 8.90
CA MET A 249 42.19 18.73 7.74
C MET A 249 42.65 20.17 8.02
N SER A 250 41.82 20.99 8.69
CA SER A 250 42.19 22.37 9.07
C SER A 250 43.37 22.42 10.04
N ARG A 251 43.44 21.50 11.00
CA ARG A 251 44.59 21.40 11.93
C ARG A 251 45.89 20.99 11.20
N ARG A 252 45.84 20.17 10.20
CA ARG A 252 47.03 19.81 9.39
C ARG A 252 47.55 20.99 8.57
N HIS A 253 46.69 21.84 8.04
CA HIS A 253 47.10 23.01 7.27
C HIS A 253 47.78 24.08 8.15
N ILE A 254 47.39 24.18 9.43
CA ILE A 254 48.02 25.14 10.36
C ILE A 254 49.41 24.70 10.80
N CYS A 255 49.71 23.38 10.80
CA CYS A 255 51.03 22.88 11.19
C CYS A 255 52.09 22.89 10.05
N PHE A 256 51.71 23.25 8.81
CA PHE A 256 52.63 23.28 7.68
C PHE A 256 53.11 24.71 7.31
N ASN A 257 52.64 25.72 8.00
CA ASN A 257 53.02 27.12 7.77
C ASN A 257 53.83 27.74 8.94
N TRP A 258 54.67 26.93 9.58
CA TRP A 258 55.71 27.39 10.49
C TRP A 258 57.05 26.82 10.11
#